data_60b59e03d82bfad20da3cb91902b76c9
#
_entry.id   60b59e03d82bfad20da3cb91902b76c9
#
_cell.length_a   1.000
_cell.length_b   1.000
_cell.length_c   1.000
_cell.angle_alpha   90.00
_cell.angle_beta   90.00
_cell.angle_gamma   90.00
#
_symmetry.space_group_name_H-M   'P 1'
#
loop_
_entity.id
_entity.type
_entity.pdbx_description
1 polymer ?
#
loop_
_entity_poly.entity_id
_entity_poly.type
_entity_poly.pdbx_seq_one_letter_code
_entity_poly.pdbx_strand_id
1 'polypeptide(L)'
;MTSSSTNPPDLEPIGAQPGCYYGYGIPYLPIDRYPGKLIAVEGTDGVGRSTQIRLLREWLEVQGYGVIETGWTRSELMQPTIDLAKASNTLNKLTFVLLYATDFADRLEKEIIPALKAGFIVLSDRYIYTALARAGVRGVDRQWIRHLYGFGIAPHLVFYLKIDEKTLIRRVLQSRGMDYWESGMDLKLGDDIYESFRAYQRALLKEYAALGEDYGFRVLDARRKVDVIQDELRRQIASFLAESEIAPVGARPE
;
A
#
# COMPACT_ATOMS: atom_id res chain seq x y z
N MET A 1 -12.67 37.11 26.08
CA MET A 1 -11.59 36.29 25.50
C MET A 1 -12.23 35.28 24.57
N THR A 2 -12.33 35.64 23.30
CA THR A 2 -12.93 34.81 22.26
C THR A 2 -11.89 33.83 21.76
N SER A 3 -12.03 32.53 22.08
CA SER A 3 -11.22 31.48 21.53
C SER A 3 -11.56 31.32 20.04
N SER A 4 -10.73 31.83 19.18
CA SER A 4 -10.76 31.47 17.76
C SER A 4 -10.36 30.00 17.62
N SER A 5 -11.34 29.14 17.45
CA SER A 5 -11.10 27.77 16.98
C SER A 5 -10.64 27.88 15.52
N THR A 6 -9.33 27.94 15.31
CA THR A 6 -8.78 27.68 13.98
C THR A 6 -8.94 26.20 13.73
N ASN A 7 -10.00 25.83 13.01
CA ASN A 7 -10.05 24.53 12.37
C ASN A 7 -8.75 24.36 11.56
N PRO A 8 -8.10 23.19 11.65
CA PRO A 8 -6.97 22.91 10.76
C PRO A 8 -7.47 23.08 9.32
N PRO A 9 -6.64 23.62 8.42
CA PRO A 9 -7.04 23.80 7.04
C PRO A 9 -7.53 22.46 6.49
N ASP A 10 -8.67 22.52 5.77
CA ASP A 10 -9.19 21.37 5.05
C ASP A 10 -8.09 20.86 4.13
N LEU A 11 -7.38 19.83 4.59
CA LEU A 11 -6.43 19.10 3.76
C LEU A 11 -7.29 18.36 2.75
N GLU A 12 -7.34 18.85 1.53
CA GLU A 12 -7.86 18.12 0.39
C GLU A 12 -6.89 16.96 0.10
N PRO A 13 -7.15 15.74 0.58
CA PRO A 13 -6.22 14.63 0.39
C PRO A 13 -6.45 13.91 -0.94
N ILE A 14 -7.39 14.37 -1.73
CA ILE A 14 -7.75 13.80 -3.02
C ILE A 14 -7.06 14.66 -4.06
N GLY A 15 -5.83 14.27 -4.46
CA GLY A 15 -5.14 14.95 -5.54
C GLY A 15 -3.68 15.29 -5.30
N ALA A 16 -3.01 14.67 -4.32
CA ALA A 16 -1.56 14.83 -4.21
C ALA A 16 -0.91 14.43 -5.54
N GLN A 17 -0.10 15.32 -6.10
CA GLN A 17 0.66 14.99 -7.30
C GLN A 17 1.61 13.82 -7.02
N PRO A 18 1.78 12.88 -7.95
CA PRO A 18 2.73 11.79 -7.79
C PRO A 18 4.13 12.30 -7.39
N GLY A 19 4.73 11.68 -6.39
CA GLY A 19 6.01 12.09 -5.82
C GLY A 19 5.94 13.19 -4.75
N CYS A 20 4.76 13.78 -4.48
CA CYS A 20 4.54 14.74 -3.40
C CYS A 20 3.97 14.07 -2.14
N TYR A 21 4.06 14.71 -0.99
CA TYR A 21 3.39 14.23 0.22
C TYR A 21 1.87 14.37 0.12
N TYR A 22 1.13 13.46 0.78
CA TYR A 22 -0.33 13.55 0.85
C TYR A 22 -0.85 14.69 1.74
N GLY A 23 -0.04 15.11 2.71
CA GLY A 23 -0.40 16.16 3.66
C GLY A 23 0.82 17.00 4.04
N TYR A 24 1.01 17.23 5.33
CA TYR A 24 2.11 18.09 5.82
C TYR A 24 3.52 17.53 5.57
N GLY A 25 3.63 16.26 5.20
CA GLY A 25 4.92 15.62 4.97
C GLY A 25 5.70 15.36 6.26
N ILE A 26 7.01 15.27 6.10
CA ILE A 26 7.97 15.08 7.20
C ILE A 26 8.55 16.45 7.56
N PRO A 27 8.44 16.93 8.83
CA PRO A 27 8.72 18.32 9.19
C PRO A 27 10.16 18.80 8.90
N TYR A 28 11.12 17.87 8.86
CA TYR A 28 12.54 18.14 8.63
C TYR A 28 13.04 17.68 7.26
N LEU A 29 12.14 17.22 6.39
CA LEU A 29 12.48 16.75 5.05
C LEU A 29 11.57 17.41 4.02
N PRO A 30 12.02 18.52 3.40
CA PRO A 30 11.22 19.21 2.39
C PRO A 30 10.96 18.30 1.19
N ILE A 31 9.88 18.58 0.48
CA ILE A 31 9.55 17.91 -0.78
C ILE A 31 10.58 18.39 -1.81
N ASP A 32 11.41 17.46 -2.28
CA ASP A 32 12.13 17.58 -3.53
C ASP A 32 11.51 16.63 -4.55
N ARG A 33 11.54 16.99 -5.83
CA ARG A 33 11.18 16.06 -6.89
C ARG A 33 12.27 15.01 -7.02
N TYR A 34 12.06 13.87 -6.35
CA TYR A 34 13.00 12.77 -6.44
C TYR A 34 13.01 12.16 -7.85
N PRO A 35 14.21 11.83 -8.40
CA PRO A 35 14.32 11.22 -9.73
C PRO A 35 13.68 9.83 -9.78
N GLY A 36 13.72 9.06 -8.68
CA GLY A 36 13.14 7.73 -8.59
C GLY A 36 11.61 7.70 -8.66
N LYS A 37 11.04 6.53 -8.85
CA LYS A 37 9.59 6.33 -8.98
C LYS A 37 9.07 5.32 -7.97
N LEU A 38 7.94 5.64 -7.35
CA LEU A 38 7.23 4.78 -6.42
C LEU A 38 6.03 4.15 -7.12
N ILE A 39 5.97 2.83 -7.12
CA ILE A 39 4.91 2.01 -7.70
C ILE A 39 4.34 1.11 -6.59
N ALA A 40 3.06 1.23 -6.30
CA ALA A 40 2.39 0.42 -5.31
C ALA A 40 1.51 -0.65 -5.96
N VAL A 41 1.52 -1.85 -5.40
CA VAL A 41 0.60 -2.94 -5.79
C VAL A 41 -0.27 -3.27 -4.59
N GLU A 42 -1.56 -3.03 -4.72
CA GLU A 42 -2.57 -3.19 -3.69
C GLU A 42 -3.50 -4.37 -3.94
N GLY A 43 -4.17 -4.79 -2.91
CA GLY A 43 -5.15 -5.87 -2.94
C GLY A 43 -5.20 -6.67 -1.64
N THR A 44 -6.18 -7.55 -1.54
CA THR A 44 -6.39 -8.40 -0.35
C THR A 44 -5.30 -9.47 -0.20
N ASP A 45 -5.24 -10.10 0.96
CA ASP A 45 -4.35 -11.24 1.18
C ASP A 45 -4.75 -12.42 0.29
N GLY A 46 -3.75 -13.15 -0.25
CA GLY A 46 -4.00 -14.28 -1.15
C GLY A 46 -4.34 -13.92 -2.60
N VAL A 47 -4.34 -12.61 -2.97
CA VAL A 47 -4.64 -12.19 -4.35
C VAL A 47 -3.50 -12.45 -5.35
N GLY A 48 -2.27 -12.64 -4.86
CA GLY A 48 -1.09 -12.94 -5.69
C GLY A 48 -0.13 -11.75 -5.90
N ARG A 49 -0.21 -10.70 -5.07
CA ARG A 49 0.67 -9.50 -5.16
C ARG A 49 2.15 -9.84 -5.14
N SER A 50 2.61 -10.60 -4.14
CA SER A 50 4.04 -10.89 -3.97
C SER A 50 4.64 -11.63 -5.18
N THR A 51 3.86 -12.50 -5.84
CA THR A 51 4.27 -13.15 -7.09
C THR A 51 4.45 -12.11 -8.20
N GLN A 52 3.50 -11.19 -8.35
CA GLN A 52 3.56 -10.17 -9.36
C GLN A 52 4.72 -9.19 -9.14
N ILE A 53 4.96 -8.78 -7.89
CA ILE A 53 6.05 -7.86 -7.52
C ILE A 53 7.40 -8.48 -7.77
N ARG A 54 7.62 -9.74 -7.37
CA ARG A 54 8.88 -10.46 -7.66
C ARG A 54 9.17 -10.52 -9.16
N LEU A 55 8.18 -10.87 -9.97
CA LEU A 55 8.33 -10.93 -11.43
C LEU A 55 8.53 -9.55 -12.07
N LEU A 56 7.93 -8.50 -11.51
CA LEU A 56 8.17 -7.11 -11.94
C LEU A 56 9.58 -6.66 -11.61
N ARG A 57 10.05 -6.98 -10.40
CA ARG A 57 11.41 -6.66 -9.98
C ARG A 57 12.43 -7.28 -10.91
N GLU A 58 12.35 -8.60 -11.13
CA GLU A 58 13.24 -9.34 -12.02
C GLU A 58 13.24 -8.71 -13.44
N TRP A 59 12.08 -8.38 -13.95
CA TRP A 59 11.93 -7.75 -15.27
C TRP A 59 12.56 -6.36 -15.33
N LEU A 60 12.32 -5.49 -14.35
CA LEU A 60 12.89 -4.14 -14.31
C LEU A 60 14.41 -4.16 -14.15
N GLU A 61 14.95 -5.07 -13.34
CA GLU A 61 16.38 -5.26 -13.17
C GLU A 61 17.05 -5.70 -14.50
N VAL A 62 16.40 -6.59 -15.26
CA VAL A 62 16.86 -6.98 -16.61
C VAL A 62 16.83 -5.82 -17.60
N GLN A 63 15.88 -4.86 -17.44
CA GLN A 63 15.85 -3.65 -18.23
C GLN A 63 16.88 -2.60 -17.78
N GLY A 64 17.68 -2.89 -16.76
CA GLY A 64 18.76 -2.03 -16.26
C GLY A 64 18.32 -1.00 -15.21
N TYR A 65 17.12 -1.08 -14.67
CA TYR A 65 16.68 -0.18 -13.60
C TYR A 65 17.19 -0.67 -12.23
N GLY A 66 17.59 0.29 -11.37
CA GLY A 66 17.77 0.00 -9.96
C GLY A 66 16.39 -0.18 -9.30
N VAL A 67 16.18 -1.29 -8.59
CA VAL A 67 14.88 -1.61 -7.98
C VAL A 67 15.05 -1.91 -6.50
N ILE A 68 14.19 -1.31 -5.69
CA ILE A 68 14.00 -1.68 -4.27
C ILE A 68 12.59 -2.24 -4.09
N GLU A 69 12.49 -3.38 -3.44
CA GLU A 69 11.23 -3.97 -3.02
C GLU A 69 11.00 -3.67 -1.54
N THR A 70 9.89 -3.06 -1.21
CA THR A 70 9.43 -2.83 0.16
C THR A 70 8.00 -3.33 0.31
N GLY A 71 7.48 -3.34 1.52
CA GLY A 71 6.11 -3.81 1.75
C GLY A 71 5.66 -3.65 3.19
N TRP A 72 4.42 -3.93 3.41
CA TRP A 72 3.77 -3.81 4.70
C TRP A 72 4.43 -4.70 5.75
N THR A 73 4.63 -4.18 6.96
CA THR A 73 5.27 -4.89 8.09
C THR A 73 6.68 -5.41 7.80
N ARG A 74 7.49 -4.63 7.09
CA ARG A 74 8.89 -4.99 6.77
C ARG A 74 9.91 -4.07 7.44
N SER A 75 9.50 -3.18 8.35
CA SER A 75 10.44 -2.42 9.16
C SER A 75 11.18 -3.35 10.12
N GLU A 76 12.49 -3.40 10.05
CA GLU A 76 13.31 -4.20 10.98
C GLU A 76 13.08 -3.77 12.43
N LEU A 77 12.81 -2.48 12.66
CA LEU A 77 12.53 -1.93 13.98
C LEU A 77 11.17 -2.39 14.52
N MET A 78 10.13 -2.39 13.68
CA MET A 78 8.75 -2.56 14.13
C MET A 78 8.21 -3.96 13.97
N GLN A 79 8.76 -4.78 13.07
CA GLN A 79 8.25 -6.11 12.80
C GLN A 79 8.17 -7.01 14.03
N PRO A 80 9.21 -7.11 14.88
CA PRO A 80 9.12 -7.93 16.10
C PRO A 80 8.01 -7.49 17.06
N THR A 81 7.81 -6.17 17.18
CA THR A 81 6.75 -5.59 18.04
C THR A 81 5.37 -5.88 17.47
N ILE A 82 5.20 -5.76 16.16
CA ILE A 82 3.94 -6.06 15.47
C ILE A 82 3.59 -7.55 15.59
N ASP A 83 4.56 -8.44 15.43
CA ASP A 83 4.36 -9.89 15.51
C ASP A 83 3.98 -10.29 16.95
N LEU A 84 4.65 -9.74 17.96
CA LEU A 84 4.30 -9.95 19.36
C LEU A 84 2.88 -9.44 19.67
N ALA A 85 2.56 -8.26 19.20
CA ALA A 85 1.25 -7.65 19.41
C ALA A 85 0.12 -8.44 18.71
N LYS A 86 0.37 -8.98 17.53
CA LYS A 86 -0.56 -9.87 16.82
C LYS A 86 -0.76 -11.20 17.54
N ALA A 87 0.31 -11.79 18.05
CA ALA A 87 0.24 -13.08 18.74
C ALA A 87 -0.62 -13.01 20.00
N SER A 88 -0.68 -11.87 20.68
CA SER A 88 -1.50 -11.67 21.88
C SER A 88 -3.00 -11.51 21.59
N ASN A 89 -3.40 -11.21 20.36
CA ASN A 89 -4.78 -10.93 19.94
C ASN A 89 -5.49 -9.84 20.78
N THR A 90 -4.73 -8.92 21.41
CA THR A 90 -5.25 -7.93 22.37
C THR A 90 -5.09 -6.49 21.92
N LEU A 91 -4.73 -6.25 20.65
CA LEU A 91 -4.53 -4.91 20.14
C LEU A 91 -5.85 -4.14 20.04
N ASN A 92 -5.88 -3.00 20.73
CA ASN A 92 -6.92 -2.00 20.54
C ASN A 92 -6.76 -1.28 19.19
N LYS A 93 -7.87 -0.75 18.64
CA LYS A 93 -7.92 -0.11 17.33
C LYS A 93 -6.85 0.98 17.13
N LEU A 94 -6.70 1.87 18.11
CA LEU A 94 -5.73 2.97 18.04
C LEU A 94 -4.29 2.44 18.02
N THR A 95 -3.95 1.56 18.94
CA THR A 95 -2.61 0.95 19.01
C THR A 95 -2.28 0.22 17.72
N PHE A 96 -3.23 -0.55 17.18
CA PHE A 96 -3.09 -1.22 15.89
C PHE A 96 -2.71 -0.22 14.78
N VAL A 97 -3.46 0.86 14.64
CA VAL A 97 -3.22 1.86 13.59
C VAL A 97 -1.86 2.55 13.77
N LEU A 98 -1.50 2.92 15.01
CA LEU A 98 -0.23 3.60 15.29
C LEU A 98 0.99 2.70 15.08
N LEU A 99 0.93 1.41 15.43
CA LEU A 99 2.02 0.46 15.14
C LEU A 99 2.31 0.37 13.63
N TYR A 100 1.26 0.28 12.83
CA TYR A 100 1.43 0.24 11.37
C TYR A 100 1.87 1.58 10.78
N ALA A 101 1.45 2.70 11.36
CA ALA A 101 1.93 4.01 10.94
C ALA A 101 3.42 4.19 11.27
N THR A 102 3.88 3.67 12.41
CA THR A 102 5.29 3.70 12.81
C THR A 102 6.14 2.78 11.91
N ASP A 103 5.66 1.56 11.58
CA ASP A 103 6.32 0.69 10.59
C ASP A 103 6.49 1.41 9.25
N PHE A 104 5.44 2.09 8.80
CA PHE A 104 5.48 2.81 7.55
C PHE A 104 6.44 4.01 7.59
N ALA A 105 6.45 4.77 8.70
CA ALA A 105 7.36 5.89 8.87
C ALA A 105 8.83 5.46 8.82
N ASP A 106 9.20 4.40 9.55
CA ASP A 106 10.56 3.86 9.55
C ASP A 106 11.03 3.43 8.16
N ARG A 107 10.17 2.71 7.41
CA ARG A 107 10.47 2.31 6.03
C ARG A 107 10.52 3.48 5.05
N LEU A 108 9.66 4.48 5.25
CA LEU A 108 9.66 5.68 4.41
C LEU A 108 11.00 6.41 4.50
N GLU A 109 11.52 6.57 5.71
CA GLU A 109 12.77 7.30 5.95
C GLU A 109 14.03 6.48 5.60
N LYS A 110 14.05 5.18 5.91
CA LYS A 110 15.24 4.34 5.74
C LYS A 110 15.37 3.68 4.38
N GLU A 111 14.25 3.41 3.71
CA GLU A 111 14.24 2.66 2.45
C GLU A 111 13.69 3.49 1.29
N ILE A 112 12.44 3.98 1.41
CA ILE A 112 11.71 4.55 0.27
C ILE A 112 12.35 5.86 -0.18
N ILE A 113 12.51 6.82 0.72
CA ILE A 113 13.06 8.14 0.39
C ILE A 113 14.51 8.05 -0.12
N PRO A 114 15.43 7.31 0.54
CA PRO A 114 16.78 7.14 0.01
C PRO A 114 16.81 6.51 -1.38
N ALA A 115 15.99 5.50 -1.64
CA ALA A 115 15.89 4.86 -2.96
C ALA A 115 15.35 5.82 -4.03
N LEU A 116 14.30 6.61 -3.71
CA LEU A 116 13.76 7.61 -4.62
C LEU A 116 14.79 8.72 -4.93
N LYS A 117 15.56 9.16 -3.93
CA LYS A 117 16.66 10.13 -4.12
C LYS A 117 17.77 9.58 -5.02
N ALA A 118 18.06 8.29 -4.92
CA ALA A 118 19.05 7.60 -5.73
C ALA A 118 18.56 7.27 -7.16
N GLY A 119 17.33 7.63 -7.53
CA GLY A 119 16.77 7.37 -8.85
C GLY A 119 16.23 5.94 -9.04
N PHE A 120 16.05 5.18 -7.97
CA PHE A 120 15.58 3.81 -8.05
C PHE A 120 14.06 3.75 -8.23
N ILE A 121 13.59 2.63 -8.79
CA ILE A 121 12.18 2.28 -8.78
C ILE A 121 11.88 1.54 -7.48
N VAL A 122 10.97 2.09 -6.68
CA VAL A 122 10.48 1.46 -5.45
C VAL A 122 9.19 0.70 -5.78
N LEU A 123 9.21 -0.63 -5.65
CA LEU A 123 8.05 -1.50 -5.73
C LEU A 123 7.53 -1.78 -4.32
N SER A 124 6.33 -1.32 -4.01
CA SER A 124 5.72 -1.52 -2.69
C SER A 124 4.61 -2.59 -2.74
N ASP A 125 4.82 -3.71 -2.01
CA ASP A 125 3.76 -4.70 -1.73
C ASP A 125 2.86 -4.15 -0.63
N ARG A 126 1.78 -3.50 -1.02
CA ARG A 126 0.90 -2.65 -0.22
C ARG A 126 1.57 -1.31 0.13
N TYR A 127 0.74 -0.33 0.30
CA TYR A 127 1.12 1.01 0.69
C TYR A 127 0.11 1.54 1.73
N ILE A 128 0.02 2.87 1.91
CA ILE A 128 -0.90 3.47 2.88
C ILE A 128 -2.37 3.06 2.67
N TYR A 129 -2.75 2.70 1.44
CA TYR A 129 -4.14 2.35 1.12
C TYR A 129 -4.60 1.07 1.81
N THR A 130 -3.70 0.11 2.05
CA THR A 130 -3.99 -1.03 2.93
C THR A 130 -4.33 -0.58 4.36
N ALA A 131 -3.62 0.44 4.89
CA ALA A 131 -3.94 1.00 6.21
C ALA A 131 -5.31 1.69 6.21
N LEU A 132 -5.55 2.52 5.20
CA LEU A 132 -6.82 3.25 5.04
C LEU A 132 -8.00 2.26 4.94
N ALA A 133 -7.88 1.23 4.09
CA ALA A 133 -8.92 0.21 3.92
C ALA A 133 -9.18 -0.58 5.22
N ARG A 134 -8.13 -1.07 5.87
CA ARG A 134 -8.25 -1.84 7.12
C ARG A 134 -8.77 -1.01 8.29
N ALA A 135 -8.38 0.25 8.38
CA ALA A 135 -8.88 1.18 9.37
C ALA A 135 -10.36 1.53 9.12
N GLY A 136 -10.74 1.77 7.85
CA GLY A 136 -12.12 2.02 7.45
C GLY A 136 -13.07 0.88 7.84
N VAL A 137 -12.68 -0.37 7.56
CA VAL A 137 -13.46 -1.55 7.99
C VAL A 137 -13.60 -1.62 9.52
N ARG A 138 -12.59 -1.15 10.27
CA ARG A 138 -12.62 -1.09 11.75
C ARG A 138 -13.37 0.11 12.32
N GLY A 139 -13.97 0.93 11.45
CA GLY A 139 -14.74 2.10 11.84
C GLY A 139 -13.89 3.26 12.36
N VAL A 140 -12.62 3.33 11.95
CA VAL A 140 -11.78 4.51 12.21
C VAL A 140 -12.21 5.64 11.29
N ASP A 141 -12.26 6.85 11.80
CA ASP A 141 -12.60 8.03 11.01
C ASP A 141 -11.65 8.18 9.82
N ARG A 142 -12.25 8.34 8.62
CA ARG A 142 -11.50 8.35 7.36
C ARG A 142 -10.61 9.58 7.22
N GLN A 143 -11.05 10.72 7.73
CA GLN A 143 -10.27 11.94 7.67
C GLN A 143 -9.08 11.85 8.62
N TRP A 144 -9.32 11.36 9.84
CA TRP A 144 -8.27 11.18 10.82
C TRP A 144 -7.16 10.25 10.33
N ILE A 145 -7.51 9.09 9.75
CA ILE A 145 -6.50 8.14 9.24
C ILE A 145 -5.74 8.70 8.03
N ARG A 146 -6.39 9.48 7.16
CA ARG A 146 -5.73 10.19 6.05
C ARG A 146 -4.73 11.23 6.58
N HIS A 147 -5.09 11.99 7.60
CA HIS A 147 -4.18 12.94 8.24
C HIS A 147 -2.98 12.24 8.88
N LEU A 148 -3.21 11.11 9.57
CA LEU A 148 -2.13 10.32 10.17
C LEU A 148 -1.09 9.88 9.13
N TYR A 149 -1.51 9.48 7.93
CA TYR A 149 -0.64 9.08 6.84
C TYR A 149 -0.23 10.23 5.89
N GLY A 150 -0.52 11.47 6.26
CA GLY A 150 -0.20 12.67 5.47
C GLY A 150 1.29 12.90 5.20
N PHE A 151 2.18 12.20 5.93
CA PHE A 151 3.61 12.18 5.67
C PHE A 151 4.02 11.20 4.56
N GLY A 152 3.11 10.38 4.05
CA GLY A 152 3.36 9.45 2.94
C GLY A 152 3.51 10.18 1.61
N ILE A 153 4.37 9.66 0.75
CA ILE A 153 4.57 10.15 -0.61
C ILE A 153 3.54 9.50 -1.54
N ALA A 154 2.85 10.29 -2.35
CA ALA A 154 1.91 9.77 -3.34
C ALA A 154 2.64 8.92 -4.40
N PRO A 155 2.27 7.64 -4.58
CA PRO A 155 2.88 6.81 -5.61
C PRO A 155 2.62 7.37 -7.02
N HIS A 156 3.55 7.11 -7.92
CA HIS A 156 3.40 7.46 -9.33
C HIS A 156 2.41 6.54 -10.04
N LEU A 157 2.38 5.27 -9.63
CA LEU A 157 1.41 4.29 -10.10
C LEU A 157 0.88 3.48 -8.92
N VAL A 158 -0.44 3.24 -8.92
CA VAL A 158 -1.08 2.33 -7.97
C VAL A 158 -1.86 1.29 -8.76
N PHE A 159 -1.43 0.04 -8.68
CA PHE A 159 -2.12 -1.10 -9.25
C PHE A 159 -2.96 -1.79 -8.20
N TYR A 160 -4.24 -2.00 -8.48
CA TYR A 160 -5.13 -2.76 -7.61
C TYR A 160 -5.48 -4.11 -8.25
N LEU A 161 -5.00 -5.18 -7.65
CA LEU A 161 -5.34 -6.55 -8.03
C LEU A 161 -6.72 -6.90 -7.48
N LYS A 162 -7.76 -6.68 -8.30
CA LYS A 162 -9.15 -6.91 -7.93
C LYS A 162 -9.51 -8.38 -8.08
N ILE A 163 -10.16 -8.92 -7.05
CA ILE A 163 -10.65 -10.30 -7.02
C ILE A 163 -12.07 -10.32 -6.44
N ASP A 164 -12.87 -11.30 -6.80
CA ASP A 164 -14.15 -11.56 -6.14
C ASP A 164 -13.97 -12.42 -4.87
N GLU A 165 -14.93 -12.31 -3.94
CA GLU A 165 -14.95 -13.02 -2.65
C GLU A 165 -14.77 -14.53 -2.83
N LYS A 166 -15.52 -15.14 -3.75
CA LYS A 166 -15.53 -16.61 -3.96
C LYS A 166 -14.16 -17.14 -4.41
N THR A 167 -13.54 -16.43 -5.35
CA THR A 167 -12.21 -16.80 -5.85
C THR A 167 -11.14 -16.59 -4.79
N LEU A 168 -11.24 -15.50 -4.02
CA LEU A 168 -10.34 -15.21 -2.91
C LEU A 168 -10.37 -16.29 -1.85
N ILE A 169 -11.56 -16.65 -1.36
CA ILE A 169 -11.74 -17.71 -0.35
C ILE A 169 -11.09 -19.02 -0.80
N ARG A 170 -11.36 -19.43 -2.05
CA ARG A 170 -10.74 -20.65 -2.60
C ARG A 170 -9.22 -20.61 -2.55
N ARG A 171 -8.61 -19.49 -2.96
CA ARG A 171 -7.15 -19.32 -2.96
C ARG A 171 -6.56 -19.37 -1.55
N VAL A 172 -7.19 -18.69 -0.60
CA VAL A 172 -6.74 -18.66 0.80
C VAL A 172 -6.81 -20.06 1.41
N LEU A 173 -7.90 -20.78 1.21
CA LEU A 173 -8.06 -22.16 1.72
C LEU A 173 -7.06 -23.15 1.09
N GLN A 174 -6.70 -22.95 -0.18
CA GLN A 174 -5.72 -23.81 -0.88
C GLN A 174 -4.26 -23.49 -0.53
N SER A 175 -3.98 -22.33 0.09
CA SER A 175 -2.60 -21.91 0.41
C SER A 175 -2.28 -22.11 1.89
N ARG A 176 -2.59 -21.15 2.73
CA ARG A 176 -2.16 -21.07 4.14
C ARG A 176 -3.30 -21.12 5.16
N GLY A 177 -4.55 -21.17 4.66
CA GLY A 177 -5.74 -21.06 5.50
C GLY A 177 -6.05 -19.62 5.93
N MET A 178 -6.97 -19.49 6.88
CA MET A 178 -7.44 -18.20 7.39
C MET A 178 -6.69 -17.81 8.64
N ASP A 179 -6.20 -16.57 8.66
CA ASP A 179 -5.53 -15.95 9.81
C ASP A 179 -6.51 -15.11 10.63
N TYR A 180 -6.28 -14.97 11.93
CA TYR A 180 -7.13 -14.24 12.87
C TYR A 180 -7.38 -12.79 12.41
N TRP A 181 -6.31 -12.04 12.10
CA TRP A 181 -6.37 -10.63 11.74
C TRP A 181 -6.90 -10.39 10.33
N GLU A 182 -6.61 -11.32 9.40
CA GLU A 182 -7.10 -11.29 8.03
C GLU A 182 -8.56 -11.74 7.92
N SER A 183 -9.03 -12.41 8.96
CA SER A 183 -10.43 -12.80 9.10
C SER A 183 -11.26 -11.75 9.84
N GLY A 184 -10.64 -10.68 10.37
CA GLY A 184 -11.37 -9.66 11.14
C GLY A 184 -12.01 -10.21 12.41
N MET A 185 -11.40 -11.22 13.05
CA MET A 185 -11.90 -11.82 14.28
C MET A 185 -11.96 -10.83 15.44
N ASP A 186 -11.08 -9.81 15.39
CA ASP A 186 -11.08 -8.66 16.31
C ASP A 186 -12.35 -7.81 16.23
N LEU A 187 -13.15 -7.95 15.16
CA LEU A 187 -14.37 -7.19 14.89
C LEU A 187 -15.67 -7.96 15.20
N LYS A 188 -15.57 -9.26 15.48
CA LYS A 188 -16.72 -10.13 15.76
C LYS A 188 -17.80 -10.04 14.66
N LEU A 189 -17.37 -10.18 13.40
CA LEU A 189 -18.25 -10.05 12.22
C LEU A 189 -19.03 -11.33 11.87
N GLY A 190 -18.75 -12.44 12.53
CA GLY A 190 -19.40 -13.74 12.34
C GLY A 190 -19.20 -14.62 13.57
N ASP A 191 -19.92 -15.74 13.61
CA ASP A 191 -19.87 -16.69 14.73
C ASP A 191 -18.63 -17.59 14.67
N ASP A 192 -18.06 -17.76 13.49
CA ASP A 192 -16.82 -18.50 13.27
C ASP A 192 -15.82 -17.75 12.40
N ILE A 193 -14.62 -18.31 12.25
CA ILE A 193 -13.54 -17.69 11.46
C ILE A 193 -13.90 -17.57 9.97
N TYR A 194 -14.67 -18.51 9.44
CA TYR A 194 -15.06 -18.50 8.03
C TYR A 194 -16.08 -17.41 7.73
N GLU A 195 -17.10 -17.28 8.56
CA GLU A 195 -18.12 -16.24 8.44
C GLU A 195 -17.51 -14.86 8.65
N SER A 196 -16.68 -14.71 9.68
CA SER A 196 -15.95 -13.49 9.94
C SER A 196 -15.04 -13.12 8.78
N PHE A 197 -14.26 -14.07 8.23
CA PHE A 197 -13.41 -13.85 7.06
C PHE A 197 -14.24 -13.33 5.87
N ARG A 198 -15.36 -13.97 5.55
CA ARG A 198 -16.23 -13.54 4.45
C ARG A 198 -16.74 -12.12 4.63
N ALA A 199 -17.26 -11.81 5.81
CA ALA A 199 -17.80 -10.49 6.12
C ALA A 199 -16.70 -9.42 6.04
N TYR A 200 -15.53 -9.69 6.63
CA TYR A 200 -14.37 -8.80 6.62
C TYR A 200 -13.84 -8.57 5.21
N GLN A 201 -13.61 -9.62 4.44
CA GLN A 201 -13.09 -9.48 3.08
C GLN A 201 -14.08 -8.74 2.15
N ARG A 202 -15.38 -8.96 2.31
CA ARG A 202 -16.41 -8.21 1.57
C ARG A 202 -16.35 -6.71 1.89
N ALA A 203 -16.22 -6.37 3.17
CA ALA A 203 -16.07 -4.98 3.60
C ALA A 203 -14.77 -4.37 3.07
N LEU A 204 -13.66 -5.12 3.12
CA LEU A 204 -12.36 -4.69 2.64
C LEU A 204 -12.34 -4.45 1.11
N LEU A 205 -12.96 -5.33 0.33
CA LEU A 205 -13.12 -5.15 -1.12
C LEU A 205 -13.91 -3.89 -1.46
N LYS A 206 -14.92 -3.56 -0.66
CA LYS A 206 -15.70 -2.31 -0.80
C LYS A 206 -14.85 -1.08 -0.50
N GLU A 207 -14.03 -1.12 0.56
CA GLU A 207 -13.10 -0.02 0.87
C GLU A 207 -12.08 0.18 -0.25
N TYR A 208 -11.47 -0.90 -0.78
CA TYR A 208 -10.55 -0.78 -1.91
C TYR A 208 -11.20 -0.22 -3.17
N ALA A 209 -12.47 -0.54 -3.44
CA ALA A 209 -13.19 0.02 -4.58
C ALA A 209 -13.34 1.55 -4.43
N ALA A 210 -13.76 2.02 -3.25
CA ALA A 210 -13.88 3.45 -2.96
C ALA A 210 -12.52 4.17 -3.03
N LEU A 211 -11.46 3.58 -2.44
CA LEU A 211 -10.11 4.13 -2.56
C LEU A 211 -9.62 4.16 -4.01
N GLY A 212 -10.00 3.17 -4.82
CA GLY A 212 -9.66 3.14 -6.23
C GLY A 212 -10.24 4.31 -7.02
N GLU A 213 -11.46 4.72 -6.68
CA GLU A 213 -12.12 5.92 -7.24
C GLU A 213 -11.46 7.20 -6.72
N ASP A 214 -11.23 7.28 -5.39
CA ASP A 214 -10.63 8.47 -4.75
C ASP A 214 -9.19 8.75 -5.23
N TYR A 215 -8.39 7.71 -5.46
CA TYR A 215 -6.95 7.81 -5.74
C TYR A 215 -6.53 7.34 -7.14
N GLY A 216 -7.48 7.06 -8.02
CA GLY A 216 -7.21 6.72 -9.43
C GLY A 216 -6.43 5.42 -9.62
N PHE A 217 -6.79 4.33 -8.91
CA PHE A 217 -6.10 3.06 -9.06
C PHE A 217 -6.24 2.47 -10.46
N ARG A 218 -5.17 1.89 -10.96
CA ARG A 218 -5.19 1.04 -12.17
C ARG A 218 -5.64 -0.36 -11.78
N VAL A 219 -6.88 -0.69 -12.11
CA VAL A 219 -7.51 -1.95 -11.67
C VAL A 219 -7.17 -3.08 -12.63
N LEU A 220 -6.68 -4.19 -12.10
CA LEU A 220 -6.38 -5.41 -12.84
C LEU A 220 -7.19 -6.59 -12.28
N ASP A 221 -7.76 -7.40 -13.17
CA ASP A 221 -8.48 -8.61 -12.76
C ASP A 221 -7.51 -9.71 -12.34
N ALA A 222 -7.40 -9.92 -11.03
CA ALA A 222 -6.52 -10.90 -10.43
C ALA A 222 -6.96 -12.36 -10.65
N ARG A 223 -8.12 -12.61 -11.26
CA ARG A 223 -8.57 -13.98 -11.62
C ARG A 223 -7.85 -14.52 -12.84
N ARG A 224 -7.27 -13.63 -13.65
CA ARG A 224 -6.50 -13.99 -14.84
C ARG A 224 -5.23 -14.77 -14.46
N LYS A 225 -4.59 -15.42 -15.44
CA LYS A 225 -3.32 -16.11 -15.25
C LYS A 225 -2.21 -15.12 -14.89
N VAL A 226 -1.19 -15.61 -14.18
CA VAL A 226 -0.08 -14.80 -13.68
C VAL A 226 0.63 -14.05 -14.83
N ASP A 227 0.92 -14.74 -15.93
CA ASP A 227 1.56 -14.20 -17.13
C ASP A 227 0.75 -13.05 -17.74
N VAL A 228 -0.56 -13.23 -17.88
CA VAL A 228 -1.45 -12.22 -18.45
C VAL A 228 -1.52 -10.94 -17.59
N ILE A 229 -1.47 -11.10 -16.26
CA ILE A 229 -1.41 -9.95 -15.33
C ILE A 229 -0.04 -9.27 -15.45
N GLN A 230 1.04 -10.06 -15.55
CA GLN A 230 2.39 -9.54 -15.74
C GLN A 230 2.54 -8.74 -17.03
N ASP A 231 2.03 -9.23 -18.14
CA ASP A 231 2.10 -8.53 -19.42
C ASP A 231 1.41 -7.16 -19.35
N GLU A 232 0.25 -7.11 -18.69
CA GLU A 232 -0.48 -5.86 -18.50
C GLU A 232 0.26 -4.88 -17.57
N LEU A 233 0.80 -5.37 -16.45
CA LEU A 233 1.62 -4.57 -15.53
C LEU A 233 2.85 -3.99 -16.24
N ARG A 234 3.62 -4.84 -16.93
CA ARG A 234 4.84 -4.47 -17.65
C ARG A 234 4.54 -3.44 -18.74
N ARG A 235 3.48 -3.64 -19.52
CA ARG A 235 3.06 -2.71 -20.56
C ARG A 235 2.77 -1.32 -19.98
N GLN A 236 2.00 -1.25 -18.89
CA GLN A 236 1.64 0.02 -18.28
C GLN A 236 2.83 0.72 -17.59
N ILE A 237 3.72 -0.06 -16.97
CA ILE A 237 4.93 0.48 -16.35
C ILE A 237 5.90 0.97 -17.43
N ALA A 238 6.12 0.20 -18.51
CA ALA A 238 6.99 0.61 -19.62
C ALA A 238 6.52 1.94 -20.26
N SER A 239 5.21 2.06 -20.54
CA SER A 239 4.66 3.33 -21.06
C SER A 239 4.92 4.49 -20.10
N PHE A 240 4.66 4.31 -18.80
CA PHE A 240 4.89 5.34 -17.80
C PHE A 240 6.38 5.74 -17.69
N LEU A 241 7.30 4.77 -17.71
CA LEU A 241 8.74 5.05 -17.61
C LEU A 241 9.25 5.79 -18.86
N ALA A 242 8.77 5.42 -20.06
CA ALA A 242 9.10 6.11 -21.29
C ALA A 242 8.65 7.59 -21.29
N GLU A 243 7.43 7.85 -20.78
CA GLU A 243 6.89 9.22 -20.64
C GLU A 243 7.61 10.04 -19.56
N SER A 244 8.23 9.37 -18.59
CA SER A 244 8.88 10.00 -17.42
C SER A 244 10.37 10.32 -17.65
N GLU A 245 10.93 10.07 -18.84
CA GLU A 245 12.36 10.26 -19.19
C GLU A 245 13.35 9.59 -18.21
N ILE A 246 12.95 8.47 -17.59
CA ILE A 246 13.85 7.75 -16.68
C ILE A 246 14.72 6.81 -17.49
N ALA A 247 16.02 7.06 -17.45
CA ALA A 247 17.01 6.19 -18.06
C ALA A 247 17.39 5.03 -17.12
N PRO A 248 17.67 3.83 -17.66
CA PRO A 248 18.29 2.74 -16.92
C PRO A 248 19.62 3.16 -16.27
N VAL A 249 19.98 2.54 -15.15
CA VAL A 249 21.25 2.80 -14.47
C VAL A 249 22.39 2.43 -15.41
N GLY A 250 23.25 3.41 -15.76
CA GLY A 250 24.37 3.23 -16.69
C GLY A 250 24.10 3.66 -18.14
N ALA A 251 22.91 4.07 -18.49
CA ALA A 251 22.71 4.81 -19.74
C ALA A 251 23.41 6.16 -19.63
N ARG A 252 24.50 6.36 -20.38
CA ARG A 252 25.15 7.69 -20.48
C ARG A 252 24.19 8.62 -21.23
N PRO A 253 23.99 9.85 -20.75
CA PRO A 253 23.36 10.86 -21.58
C PRO A 253 24.22 11.04 -22.84
N GLU A 254 23.61 10.96 -24.01
CA GLU A 254 24.24 11.31 -25.29
C GLU A 254 24.58 12.79 -25.34
#